data_75048fd70ed9be2d5ccdd955ea454d02
#
_entry.id   75048fd70ed9be2d5ccdd955ea454d02
#
_cell.length_a   1.000
_cell.length_b   1.000
_cell.length_c   1.000
_cell.angle_alpha   90.00
_cell.angle_beta   90.00
_cell.angle_gamma   90.00
#
_symmetry.space_group_name_H-M   'P 1'
#
loop_
_entity.id
_entity.type
_entity.pdbx_description
1 polymer ?
#
loop_
_entity_poly.entity_id
_entity_poly.type
_entity_poly.pdbx_seq_one_letter_code
_entity_poly.pdbx_strand_id
1 'polypeptide(L)'
;MSKFDGKVIVITGAAGGIGTAAAKKLAEQGAKLGLVDLNLEAVQQVISDLGLDDSRAIALQANVAKEEEVKAYVDATVEKFGKIDGFFNNAGIEGITANVEDYPTETFEMVFNVNVKGAFLGLKYVVPVMKKQGYGSIVNTSSGAGLIGSPGFVGYNSSKHAVIGMTKVVALEAAPFGVRVNAVAPGVINTRMMRQIEKNTVPEDAEGARKAFGAAVPLGRYGEAEEVANVAVFLLSDDASYVTQSIYTVDGGQINQ
;
A
#
# COMPACT_ATOMS: atom_id res chain seq x y z
N MET A 1 -18.45 -16.87 -11.44
CA MET A 1 -17.14 -17.02 -10.80
C MET A 1 -16.74 -15.67 -10.22
N SER A 2 -16.21 -15.64 -9.02
CA SER A 2 -15.70 -14.39 -8.44
C SER A 2 -14.40 -13.97 -9.15
N LYS A 3 -14.11 -12.66 -9.21
CA LYS A 3 -12.99 -12.11 -10.02
C LYS A 3 -11.60 -12.61 -9.59
N PHE A 4 -11.47 -13.03 -8.33
CA PHE A 4 -10.21 -13.47 -7.75
C PHE A 4 -10.22 -14.95 -7.34
N ASP A 5 -11.16 -15.74 -7.82
CA ASP A 5 -11.23 -17.15 -7.49
C ASP A 5 -9.92 -17.88 -7.84
N GLY A 6 -9.27 -18.47 -6.81
CA GLY A 6 -7.98 -19.13 -6.93
C GLY A 6 -6.77 -18.22 -7.22
N LYS A 7 -6.92 -16.91 -7.31
CA LYS A 7 -5.81 -15.95 -7.41
C LYS A 7 -5.13 -15.77 -6.05
N VAL A 8 -3.81 -15.66 -6.05
CA VAL A 8 -2.98 -15.44 -4.86
C VAL A 8 -2.53 -13.99 -4.81
N ILE A 9 -2.93 -13.29 -3.76
CA ILE A 9 -2.60 -11.87 -3.58
C ILE A 9 -1.80 -11.68 -2.29
N VAL A 10 -0.64 -11.04 -2.41
CA VAL A 10 0.17 -10.62 -1.26
C VAL A 10 -0.15 -9.17 -0.91
N ILE A 11 -0.31 -8.86 0.37
CA ILE A 11 -0.59 -7.51 0.89
C ILE A 11 0.41 -7.19 1.99
N THR A 12 1.21 -6.14 1.85
CA THR A 12 2.04 -5.60 2.94
C THR A 12 1.31 -4.49 3.69
N GLY A 13 1.57 -4.34 4.98
CA GLY A 13 0.78 -3.44 5.83
C GLY A 13 -0.67 -3.93 5.97
N ALA A 14 -0.84 -5.26 6.02
CA ALA A 14 -2.15 -5.90 5.95
C ALA A 14 -3.03 -5.66 7.18
N ALA A 15 -2.43 -5.35 8.33
CA ALA A 15 -3.14 -4.97 9.57
C ALA A 15 -3.50 -3.47 9.63
N GLY A 16 -3.05 -2.65 8.65
CA GLY A 16 -3.44 -1.25 8.52
C GLY A 16 -4.80 -1.09 7.86
N GLY A 17 -5.46 0.06 8.04
CA GLY A 17 -6.83 0.29 7.57
C GLY A 17 -7.05 -0.04 6.09
N ILE A 18 -6.19 0.48 5.19
CA ILE A 18 -6.29 0.21 3.74
C ILE A 18 -5.98 -1.25 3.42
N GLY A 19 -4.94 -1.84 4.07
CA GLY A 19 -4.56 -3.24 3.88
C GLY A 19 -5.67 -4.20 4.29
N THR A 20 -6.28 -3.98 5.45
CA THR A 20 -7.41 -4.77 5.96
C THR A 20 -8.64 -4.65 5.06
N ALA A 21 -8.97 -3.43 4.59
CA ALA A 21 -10.08 -3.22 3.67
C ALA A 21 -9.86 -3.94 2.32
N ALA A 22 -8.62 -3.91 1.79
CA ALA A 22 -8.27 -4.64 0.58
C ALA A 22 -8.33 -6.16 0.78
N ALA A 23 -7.79 -6.66 1.90
CA ALA A 23 -7.85 -8.08 2.25
C ALA A 23 -9.29 -8.59 2.30
N LYS A 24 -10.21 -7.84 2.95
CA LYS A 24 -11.62 -8.16 3.01
C LYS A 24 -12.24 -8.29 1.61
N LYS A 25 -12.08 -7.27 0.76
CA LYS A 25 -12.65 -7.27 -0.58
C LYS A 25 -12.12 -8.39 -1.47
N LEU A 26 -10.84 -8.71 -1.35
CA LEU A 26 -10.20 -9.79 -2.09
C LEU A 26 -10.67 -11.18 -1.58
N ALA A 27 -10.79 -11.34 -0.26
CA ALA A 27 -11.32 -12.56 0.36
C ALA A 27 -12.77 -12.85 -0.08
N GLU A 28 -13.64 -11.83 -0.07
CA GLU A 28 -15.04 -11.92 -0.54
C GLU A 28 -15.13 -12.31 -2.02
N GLN A 29 -14.11 -11.98 -2.82
CA GLN A 29 -14.00 -12.32 -4.23
C GLN A 29 -13.19 -13.60 -4.51
N GLY A 30 -12.92 -14.42 -3.50
CA GLY A 30 -12.34 -15.75 -3.68
C GLY A 30 -10.82 -15.82 -3.68
N ALA A 31 -10.11 -14.71 -3.45
CA ALA A 31 -8.64 -14.71 -3.40
C ALA A 31 -8.07 -15.56 -2.27
N LYS A 32 -6.89 -16.12 -2.49
CA LYS A 32 -5.99 -16.59 -1.45
C LYS A 32 -5.04 -15.47 -1.07
N LEU A 33 -4.75 -15.29 0.22
CA LEU A 33 -4.07 -14.11 0.74
C LEU A 33 -2.77 -14.45 1.46
N GLY A 34 -1.67 -13.81 1.07
CA GLY A 34 -0.45 -13.66 1.85
C GLY A 34 -0.51 -12.31 2.58
N LEU A 35 -0.84 -12.31 3.87
CA LEU A 35 -0.99 -11.08 4.65
C LEU A 35 0.27 -10.82 5.46
N VAL A 36 0.93 -9.70 5.19
CA VAL A 36 2.25 -9.33 5.74
C VAL A 36 2.14 -8.06 6.56
N ASP A 37 2.60 -8.11 7.81
CA ASP A 37 2.74 -6.94 8.68
C ASP A 37 3.89 -7.15 9.68
N LEU A 38 4.32 -6.07 10.34
CA LEU A 38 5.28 -6.14 11.44
C LEU A 38 4.67 -6.82 12.68
N ASN A 39 3.35 -6.69 12.88
CA ASN A 39 2.59 -7.26 13.98
C ASN A 39 1.84 -8.52 13.54
N LEU A 40 2.42 -9.70 13.83
CA LEU A 40 1.85 -11.00 13.47
C LEU A 40 0.47 -11.23 14.08
N GLU A 41 0.27 -10.87 15.36
CA GLU A 41 -1.00 -11.07 16.04
C GLU A 41 -2.13 -10.27 15.38
N ALA A 42 -1.84 -9.04 14.95
CA ALA A 42 -2.81 -8.22 14.24
C ALA A 42 -3.18 -8.84 12.87
N VAL A 43 -2.22 -9.44 12.15
CA VAL A 43 -2.48 -10.16 10.90
C VAL A 43 -3.35 -11.40 11.15
N GLN A 44 -3.04 -12.17 12.18
CA GLN A 44 -3.84 -13.35 12.57
C GLN A 44 -5.27 -12.96 12.92
N GLN A 45 -5.45 -11.81 13.61
CA GLN A 45 -6.78 -11.27 13.90
C GLN A 45 -7.54 -10.91 12.62
N VAL A 46 -6.89 -10.28 11.63
CA VAL A 46 -7.51 -9.99 10.32
C VAL A 46 -7.97 -11.29 9.64
N ILE A 47 -7.15 -12.32 9.61
CA ILE A 47 -7.52 -13.64 9.02
C ILE A 47 -8.73 -14.24 9.75
N SER A 48 -8.74 -14.19 11.08
CA SER A 48 -9.85 -14.67 11.91
C SER A 48 -11.14 -13.91 11.65
N ASP A 49 -11.09 -12.57 11.61
CA ASP A 49 -12.24 -11.71 11.36
C ASP A 49 -12.84 -11.92 9.96
N LEU A 50 -12.00 -12.31 9.00
CA LEU A 50 -12.43 -12.65 7.63
C LEU A 50 -12.94 -14.09 7.50
N GLY A 51 -12.85 -14.90 8.54
CA GLY A 51 -13.26 -16.30 8.53
C GLY A 51 -12.46 -17.18 7.55
N LEU A 52 -11.18 -16.82 7.33
CA LEU A 52 -10.31 -17.55 6.40
C LEU A 52 -9.55 -18.66 7.14
N ASP A 53 -9.46 -19.81 6.51
CA ASP A 53 -8.64 -20.93 6.97
C ASP A 53 -7.27 -20.98 6.28
N ASP A 54 -6.45 -21.94 6.66
CA ASP A 54 -5.09 -22.13 6.13
C ASP A 54 -5.04 -22.45 4.63
N SER A 55 -6.14 -22.88 4.02
CA SER A 55 -6.20 -23.09 2.56
C SER A 55 -6.34 -21.77 1.80
N ARG A 56 -6.81 -20.71 2.47
CA ARG A 56 -7.16 -19.43 1.92
C ARG A 56 -6.22 -18.29 2.33
N ALA A 57 -5.54 -18.39 3.50
CA ALA A 57 -4.67 -17.31 3.96
C ALA A 57 -3.41 -17.83 4.67
N ILE A 58 -2.37 -17.00 4.68
CA ILE A 58 -1.17 -17.15 5.50
C ILE A 58 -0.83 -15.82 6.15
N ALA A 59 -0.60 -15.86 7.48
CA ALA A 59 -0.08 -14.74 8.25
C ALA A 59 1.45 -14.73 8.20
N LEU A 60 2.04 -13.62 7.83
CA LEU A 60 3.48 -13.46 7.64
C LEU A 60 3.97 -12.24 8.42
N GLN A 61 4.89 -12.46 9.35
CA GLN A 61 5.56 -11.35 10.04
C GLN A 61 6.76 -10.90 9.23
N ALA A 62 6.85 -9.60 8.91
CA ALA A 62 8.03 -9.04 8.28
C ALA A 62 8.18 -7.53 8.52
N ASN A 63 9.41 -7.12 8.77
CA ASN A 63 9.85 -5.74 8.58
C ASN A 63 10.25 -5.55 7.12
N VAL A 64 9.43 -4.79 6.36
CA VAL A 64 9.66 -4.57 4.93
C VAL A 64 11.00 -3.85 4.63
N ALA A 65 11.62 -3.20 5.61
CA ALA A 65 12.94 -2.58 5.47
C ALA A 65 14.11 -3.58 5.55
N LYS A 66 13.85 -4.86 5.90
CA LYS A 66 14.84 -5.92 6.00
C LYS A 66 14.72 -6.88 4.82
N GLU A 67 15.77 -6.97 4.03
CA GLU A 67 15.77 -7.71 2.77
C GLU A 67 15.50 -9.21 2.96
N GLU A 68 16.11 -9.81 3.96
CA GLU A 68 15.92 -11.23 4.29
C GLU A 68 14.46 -11.56 4.69
N GLU A 69 13.79 -10.64 5.41
CA GLU A 69 12.40 -10.84 5.82
C GLU A 69 11.44 -10.66 4.64
N VAL A 70 11.76 -9.74 3.71
CA VAL A 70 11.00 -9.56 2.46
C VAL A 70 11.13 -10.80 1.58
N LYS A 71 12.36 -11.32 1.40
CA LYS A 71 12.57 -12.55 0.67
C LYS A 71 11.79 -13.71 1.29
N ALA A 72 11.82 -13.83 2.60
CA ALA A 72 11.17 -14.91 3.32
C ALA A 72 9.65 -14.92 3.13
N TYR A 73 8.96 -13.78 3.20
CA TYR A 73 7.50 -13.78 3.00
C TYR A 73 7.10 -14.07 1.55
N VAL A 74 7.91 -13.67 0.58
CA VAL A 74 7.67 -14.01 -0.83
C VAL A 74 7.84 -15.51 -1.04
N ASP A 75 8.95 -16.09 -0.55
CA ASP A 75 9.23 -17.52 -0.67
C ASP A 75 8.12 -18.36 0.03
N ALA A 76 7.72 -18.00 1.25
CA ALA A 76 6.67 -18.69 1.98
C ALA A 76 5.31 -18.65 1.27
N THR A 77 4.99 -17.51 0.61
CA THR A 77 3.76 -17.41 -0.17
C THR A 77 3.80 -18.33 -1.39
N VAL A 78 4.94 -18.35 -2.11
CA VAL A 78 5.13 -19.23 -3.28
C VAL A 78 5.16 -20.69 -2.88
N GLU A 79 5.80 -21.04 -1.76
CA GLU A 79 5.80 -22.40 -1.23
C GLU A 79 4.38 -22.89 -0.90
N LYS A 80 3.57 -22.03 -0.24
CA LYS A 80 2.22 -22.39 0.18
C LYS A 80 1.22 -22.46 -0.97
N PHE A 81 1.27 -21.51 -1.90
CA PHE A 81 0.22 -21.34 -2.92
C PHE A 81 0.70 -21.57 -4.35
N GLY A 82 2.01 -21.77 -4.58
CA GLY A 82 2.61 -22.07 -5.88
C GLY A 82 2.83 -20.85 -6.79
N LYS A 83 2.29 -19.67 -6.45
CA LYS A 83 2.30 -18.48 -7.31
C LYS A 83 2.01 -17.19 -6.54
N ILE A 84 2.18 -16.04 -7.22
CA ILE A 84 1.68 -14.73 -6.79
C ILE A 84 1.04 -14.06 -8.00
N ASP A 85 -0.29 -13.94 -8.02
CA ASP A 85 -1.05 -13.29 -9.10
C ASP A 85 -1.11 -11.77 -8.92
N GLY A 86 -1.17 -11.30 -7.68
CA GLY A 86 -1.22 -9.88 -7.35
C GLY A 86 -0.37 -9.51 -6.13
N PHE A 87 0.14 -8.29 -6.13
CA PHE A 87 0.89 -7.73 -5.02
C PHE A 87 0.41 -6.33 -4.68
N PHE A 88 -0.18 -6.15 -3.50
CA PHE A 88 -0.50 -4.85 -2.96
C PHE A 88 0.62 -4.40 -2.01
N ASN A 89 1.55 -3.64 -2.55
CA ASN A 89 2.74 -3.12 -1.86
C ASN A 89 2.35 -1.85 -1.09
N ASN A 90 1.75 -2.04 0.09
CA ASN A 90 1.00 -1.01 0.79
C ASN A 90 1.64 -0.54 2.11
N ALA A 91 2.59 -1.28 2.68
CA ALA A 91 3.25 -0.88 3.93
C ALA A 91 3.88 0.51 3.85
N GLY A 92 3.69 1.32 4.89
CA GLY A 92 4.27 2.66 4.97
C GLY A 92 3.99 3.34 6.30
N ILE A 93 4.79 4.37 6.59
CA ILE A 93 4.69 5.21 7.79
C ILE A 93 4.76 6.69 7.40
N GLU A 94 4.20 7.56 8.25
CA GLU A 94 4.11 9.00 8.02
C GLU A 94 5.36 9.80 8.47
N GLY A 95 6.06 9.35 9.49
CA GLY A 95 7.12 10.12 10.15
C GLY A 95 6.53 11.21 11.08
N ILE A 96 7.18 12.38 11.12
CA ILE A 96 6.75 13.54 11.92
C ILE A 96 6.47 14.74 11.03
N THR A 97 5.85 15.77 11.61
CA THR A 97 5.66 17.08 10.99
C THR A 97 6.72 18.05 11.56
N ALA A 98 7.67 18.51 10.71
CA ALA A 98 8.68 19.49 11.06
C ALA A 98 9.23 20.15 9.79
N ASN A 99 9.67 21.42 9.87
CA ASN A 99 10.39 22.06 8.78
C ASN A 99 11.70 21.33 8.49
N VAL A 100 12.27 21.50 7.30
CA VAL A 100 13.43 20.73 6.84
C VAL A 100 14.64 20.92 7.74
N GLU A 101 14.86 22.12 8.26
CA GLU A 101 15.97 22.45 9.17
C GLU A 101 15.86 21.75 10.55
N ASP A 102 14.64 21.44 10.98
CA ASP A 102 14.33 20.82 12.27
C ASP A 102 13.98 19.33 12.13
N TYR A 103 13.95 18.78 10.90
CA TYR A 103 13.56 17.39 10.67
C TYR A 103 14.68 16.43 11.05
N PRO A 104 14.50 15.52 12.05
CA PRO A 104 15.56 14.61 12.47
C PRO A 104 15.99 13.66 11.37
N THR A 105 17.30 13.54 11.16
CA THR A 105 17.87 12.63 10.14
C THR A 105 17.43 11.18 10.35
N GLU A 106 17.39 10.72 11.59
CA GLU A 106 16.99 9.34 11.94
C GLU A 106 15.53 9.06 11.54
N THR A 107 14.66 10.06 11.70
CA THR A 107 13.25 9.95 11.28
C THR A 107 13.15 9.93 9.76
N PHE A 108 13.93 10.76 9.06
CA PHE A 108 14.01 10.75 7.61
C PHE A 108 14.46 9.38 7.09
N GLU A 109 15.54 8.83 7.64
CA GLU A 109 16.06 7.50 7.29
C GLU A 109 15.03 6.39 7.57
N MET A 110 14.35 6.45 8.72
CA MET A 110 13.32 5.49 9.07
C MET A 110 12.17 5.49 8.05
N VAL A 111 11.68 6.68 7.66
CA VAL A 111 10.62 6.83 6.65
C VAL A 111 11.08 6.27 5.30
N PHE A 112 12.30 6.60 4.87
CA PHE A 112 12.86 6.07 3.62
C PHE A 112 13.10 4.56 3.66
N ASN A 113 13.57 4.02 4.78
CA ASN A 113 13.77 2.59 4.94
C ASN A 113 12.44 1.82 4.80
N VAL A 114 11.36 2.31 5.38
CA VAL A 114 10.06 1.65 5.28
C VAL A 114 9.40 1.93 3.93
N ASN A 115 9.22 3.21 3.56
CA ASN A 115 8.39 3.58 2.42
C ASN A 115 9.09 3.37 1.06
N VAL A 116 10.40 3.56 0.98
CA VAL A 116 11.16 3.49 -0.27
C VAL A 116 11.87 2.15 -0.40
N LYS A 117 12.78 1.84 0.54
CA LYS A 117 13.52 0.58 0.52
C LYS A 117 12.57 -0.62 0.65
N GLY A 118 11.56 -0.54 1.53
CA GLY A 118 10.55 -1.59 1.68
C GLY A 118 9.77 -1.83 0.39
N ALA A 119 9.29 -0.75 -0.25
CA ALA A 119 8.61 -0.87 -1.54
C ALA A 119 9.53 -1.44 -2.64
N PHE A 120 10.78 -0.99 -2.71
CA PHE A 120 11.79 -1.53 -3.62
C PHE A 120 12.03 -3.01 -3.41
N LEU A 121 12.24 -3.45 -2.17
CA LEU A 121 12.48 -4.86 -1.85
C LEU A 121 11.28 -5.74 -2.22
N GLY A 122 10.04 -5.28 -1.95
CA GLY A 122 8.84 -5.96 -2.42
C GLY A 122 8.84 -6.16 -3.94
N LEU A 123 9.13 -5.10 -4.70
CA LEU A 123 9.26 -5.17 -6.17
C LEU A 123 10.39 -6.12 -6.59
N LYS A 124 11.57 -6.03 -5.94
CA LYS A 124 12.76 -6.83 -6.24
C LYS A 124 12.49 -8.34 -6.17
N TYR A 125 11.70 -8.79 -5.20
CA TYR A 125 11.44 -10.22 -4.99
C TYR A 125 10.14 -10.72 -5.66
N VAL A 126 9.11 -9.88 -5.80
CA VAL A 126 7.85 -10.29 -6.44
C VAL A 126 7.92 -10.27 -7.96
N VAL A 127 8.56 -9.24 -8.55
CA VAL A 127 8.64 -9.11 -10.03
C VAL A 127 9.26 -10.34 -10.70
N PRO A 128 10.37 -10.93 -10.22
CA PRO A 128 10.93 -12.15 -10.84
C PRO A 128 9.95 -13.34 -10.79
N VAL A 129 9.17 -13.50 -9.73
CA VAL A 129 8.13 -14.55 -9.64
C VAL A 129 7.09 -14.35 -10.74
N MET A 130 6.55 -13.13 -10.87
CA MET A 130 5.53 -12.80 -11.88
C MET A 130 6.08 -12.88 -13.31
N LYS A 131 7.33 -12.42 -13.57
CA LYS A 131 7.97 -12.57 -14.88
C LYS A 131 8.12 -14.02 -15.28
N LYS A 132 8.49 -14.91 -14.35
CA LYS A 132 8.56 -16.36 -14.62
C LYS A 132 7.20 -16.97 -14.91
N GLN A 133 6.14 -16.45 -14.28
CA GLN A 133 4.75 -16.88 -14.54
C GLN A 133 4.23 -16.40 -15.90
N GLY A 134 4.76 -15.30 -16.45
CA GLY A 134 4.27 -14.64 -17.66
C GLY A 134 3.07 -13.73 -17.44
N TYR A 135 2.69 -13.44 -16.19
CA TYR A 135 1.59 -12.54 -15.81
C TYR A 135 1.73 -12.09 -14.35
N GLY A 136 1.06 -11.02 -14.00
CA GLY A 136 0.94 -10.51 -12.64
C GLY A 136 0.43 -9.08 -12.61
N SER A 137 -0.03 -8.64 -11.44
CA SER A 137 -0.41 -7.24 -11.23
C SER A 137 0.09 -6.72 -9.89
N ILE A 138 0.80 -5.59 -9.93
CA ILE A 138 1.36 -4.93 -8.76
C ILE A 138 0.70 -3.55 -8.59
N VAL A 139 0.29 -3.25 -7.36
CA VAL A 139 -0.20 -1.93 -6.98
C VAL A 139 0.63 -1.41 -5.81
N ASN A 140 1.35 -0.32 -6.02
CA ASN A 140 2.09 0.37 -4.97
C ASN A 140 1.20 1.43 -4.31
N THR A 141 1.31 1.61 -3.00
CA THR A 141 0.66 2.70 -2.29
C THR A 141 1.60 3.90 -2.20
N SER A 142 1.39 4.88 -3.10
CA SER A 142 1.95 6.21 -2.96
C SER A 142 1.08 7.06 -2.02
N SER A 143 0.82 8.29 -2.35
CA SER A 143 -0.05 9.24 -1.65
C SER A 143 -0.30 10.44 -2.58
N GLY A 144 -1.30 11.23 -2.32
CA GLY A 144 -1.38 12.58 -2.85
C GLY A 144 -0.10 13.39 -2.56
N ALA A 145 0.49 13.18 -1.40
CA ALA A 145 1.79 13.73 -1.03
C ALA A 145 2.97 13.28 -1.92
N GLY A 146 2.79 12.29 -2.78
CA GLY A 146 3.74 11.89 -3.81
C GLY A 146 3.60 12.67 -5.13
N LEU A 147 2.62 13.56 -5.23
CA LEU A 147 2.31 14.36 -6.42
C LEU A 147 2.47 15.87 -6.17
N ILE A 148 2.40 16.28 -4.90
CA ILE A 148 2.51 17.69 -4.47
C ILE A 148 3.51 17.83 -3.32
N GLY A 149 3.91 19.07 -3.02
CA GLY A 149 4.65 19.43 -1.80
C GLY A 149 3.69 19.76 -0.66
N SER A 150 4.02 19.32 0.56
CA SER A 150 3.30 19.70 1.78
C SER A 150 4.31 20.21 2.81
N PRO A 151 4.21 21.47 3.27
CA PRO A 151 5.12 21.99 4.30
C PRO A 151 5.13 21.09 5.54
N GLY A 152 6.32 20.84 6.08
CA GLY A 152 6.51 20.01 7.27
C GLY A 152 6.58 18.49 7.01
N PHE A 153 6.40 18.01 5.78
CA PHE A 153 6.35 16.57 5.46
C PHE A 153 7.50 16.13 4.53
N VAL A 154 8.70 16.73 4.66
CA VAL A 154 9.81 16.46 3.74
C VAL A 154 10.14 14.97 3.59
N GLY A 155 10.22 14.21 4.68
CA GLY A 155 10.51 12.77 4.64
C GLY A 155 9.39 11.98 3.93
N TYR A 156 8.15 12.21 4.33
CA TYR A 156 7.00 11.52 3.75
C TYR A 156 6.78 11.85 2.27
N ASN A 157 6.71 13.14 1.91
CA ASN A 157 6.48 13.55 0.52
C ASN A 157 7.57 13.01 -0.39
N SER A 158 8.85 13.17 -0.02
CA SER A 158 9.96 12.66 -0.82
C SER A 158 9.89 11.14 -0.99
N SER A 159 9.54 10.40 0.07
CA SER A 159 9.39 8.95 -0.01
C SER A 159 8.26 8.52 -0.97
N LYS A 160 7.13 9.24 -0.98
CA LYS A 160 5.98 8.92 -1.83
C LYS A 160 6.21 9.31 -3.29
N HIS A 161 6.99 10.36 -3.58
CA HIS A 161 7.49 10.66 -4.93
C HIS A 161 8.42 9.55 -5.44
N ALA A 162 9.30 9.01 -4.59
CA ALA A 162 10.17 7.90 -4.95
C ALA A 162 9.37 6.64 -5.35
N VAL A 163 8.27 6.33 -4.65
CA VAL A 163 7.38 5.21 -5.00
C VAL A 163 6.75 5.40 -6.38
N ILE A 164 6.36 6.61 -6.75
CA ILE A 164 5.86 6.92 -8.11
C ILE A 164 6.94 6.66 -9.15
N GLY A 165 8.18 7.12 -8.89
CA GLY A 165 9.31 6.87 -9.78
C GLY A 165 9.55 5.38 -10.00
N MET A 166 9.61 4.59 -8.92
CA MET A 166 9.76 3.12 -8.99
C MET A 166 8.61 2.46 -9.75
N THR A 167 7.37 2.90 -9.51
CA THR A 167 6.18 2.39 -10.23
C THR A 167 6.36 2.53 -11.73
N LYS A 168 6.77 3.71 -12.20
CA LYS A 168 6.95 3.99 -13.64
C LYS A 168 8.05 3.16 -14.27
N VAL A 169 9.21 3.05 -13.61
CA VAL A 169 10.35 2.28 -14.13
C VAL A 169 10.01 0.80 -14.20
N VAL A 170 9.53 0.23 -13.10
CA VAL A 170 9.26 -1.21 -13.02
C VAL A 170 8.10 -1.62 -13.92
N ALA A 171 7.12 -0.74 -14.16
CA ALA A 171 6.05 -0.99 -15.13
C ALA A 171 6.61 -1.26 -16.55
N LEU A 172 7.57 -0.45 -16.99
CA LEU A 172 8.20 -0.62 -18.31
C LEU A 172 9.07 -1.89 -18.38
N GLU A 173 9.81 -2.20 -17.31
CA GLU A 173 10.65 -3.38 -17.22
C GLU A 173 9.87 -4.70 -17.15
N ALA A 174 8.64 -4.65 -16.62
CA ALA A 174 7.81 -5.83 -16.38
C ALA A 174 6.76 -6.08 -17.47
N ALA A 175 6.34 -5.05 -18.19
CA ALA A 175 5.31 -5.13 -19.23
C ALA A 175 5.62 -6.17 -20.34
N PRO A 176 6.86 -6.34 -20.86
CA PRO A 176 7.17 -7.38 -21.84
C PRO A 176 6.90 -8.81 -21.36
N PHE A 177 6.75 -8.99 -20.04
CA PHE A 177 6.47 -10.28 -19.41
C PHE A 177 5.00 -10.43 -18.97
N GLY A 178 4.11 -9.56 -19.45
CA GLY A 178 2.70 -9.60 -19.07
C GLY A 178 2.41 -9.13 -17.63
N VAL A 179 3.35 -8.43 -16.99
CA VAL A 179 3.18 -7.93 -15.61
C VAL A 179 2.84 -6.43 -15.63
N ARG A 180 1.75 -6.06 -14.97
CA ARG A 180 1.31 -4.66 -14.85
C ARG A 180 1.75 -4.09 -13.49
N VAL A 181 2.16 -2.83 -13.49
CA VAL A 181 2.55 -2.12 -12.25
C VAL A 181 1.92 -0.74 -12.25
N ASN A 182 1.10 -0.47 -11.24
CA ASN A 182 0.39 0.79 -11.05
C ASN A 182 0.57 1.30 -9.61
N ALA A 183 0.08 2.48 -9.32
CA ALA A 183 0.01 2.98 -7.96
C ALA A 183 -1.37 3.59 -7.65
N VAL A 184 -1.78 3.47 -6.40
CA VAL A 184 -2.82 4.32 -5.82
C VAL A 184 -2.16 5.47 -5.07
N ALA A 185 -2.75 6.66 -5.15
CA ALA A 185 -2.32 7.87 -4.46
C ALA A 185 -3.48 8.41 -3.60
N PRO A 186 -3.67 7.85 -2.38
CA PRO A 186 -4.72 8.29 -1.48
C PRO A 186 -4.51 9.74 -1.01
N GLY A 187 -5.61 10.47 -0.83
CA GLY A 187 -5.63 11.75 -0.13
C GLY A 187 -5.83 11.57 1.37
N VAL A 188 -6.72 12.36 1.95
CA VAL A 188 -7.07 12.33 3.38
C VAL A 188 -8.03 11.17 3.65
N ILE A 189 -7.52 10.06 4.17
CA ILE A 189 -8.29 8.81 4.39
C ILE A 189 -8.46 8.55 5.88
N ASN A 190 -9.66 8.15 6.30
CA ASN A 190 -10.00 7.85 7.69
C ASN A 190 -9.27 6.60 8.21
N THR A 191 -8.05 6.77 8.69
CA THR A 191 -7.14 5.72 9.18
C THR A 191 -6.41 6.17 10.45
N ARG A 192 -5.78 5.19 11.13
CA ARG A 192 -4.91 5.49 12.29
C ARG A 192 -3.77 6.45 11.90
N MET A 193 -3.19 6.32 10.71
CA MET A 193 -2.14 7.20 10.21
C MET A 193 -2.61 8.65 10.18
N MET A 194 -3.81 8.92 9.66
CA MET A 194 -4.35 10.28 9.66
C MET A 194 -4.63 10.80 11.08
N ARG A 195 -5.09 9.94 12.00
CA ARG A 195 -5.23 10.34 13.43
C ARG A 195 -3.89 10.80 14.02
N GLN A 196 -2.78 10.14 13.63
CA GLN A 196 -1.44 10.53 14.08
C GLN A 196 -0.99 11.85 13.42
N ILE A 197 -1.25 12.03 12.12
CA ILE A 197 -0.95 13.27 11.38
C ILE A 197 -1.70 14.46 12.01
N GLU A 198 -2.98 14.31 12.32
CA GLU A 198 -3.79 15.34 12.97
C GLU A 198 -3.18 15.77 14.32
N LYS A 199 -2.80 14.79 15.15
CA LYS A 199 -2.15 15.05 16.45
C LYS A 199 -0.77 15.72 16.29
N ASN A 200 0.00 15.32 15.27
CA ASN A 200 1.31 15.90 15.02
C ASN A 200 1.23 17.32 14.47
N THR A 201 0.17 17.65 13.72
CA THR A 201 -0.02 18.96 13.08
C THR A 201 -0.57 19.99 14.05
N VAL A 202 -1.57 19.61 14.86
CA VAL A 202 -2.19 20.48 15.89
C VAL A 202 -2.38 19.65 17.17
N PRO A 203 -1.33 19.53 18.01
CA PRO A 203 -1.39 18.69 19.21
C PRO A 203 -2.52 19.03 20.19
N GLU A 204 -2.87 20.32 20.30
CA GLU A 204 -3.86 20.83 21.25
C GLU A 204 -5.29 20.71 20.72
N ASP A 205 -5.49 20.57 19.38
CA ASP A 205 -6.83 20.48 18.74
C ASP A 205 -6.81 19.54 17.52
N ALA A 206 -6.57 18.26 17.76
CA ALA A 206 -6.58 17.25 16.71
C ALA A 206 -7.96 17.12 16.03
N GLU A 207 -9.05 17.40 16.74
CA GLU A 207 -10.41 17.36 16.17
C GLU A 207 -10.66 18.57 15.25
N GLY A 208 -10.18 19.76 15.60
CA GLY A 208 -10.18 20.91 14.71
C GLY A 208 -9.34 20.68 13.46
N ALA A 209 -8.15 20.09 13.60
CA ALA A 209 -7.32 19.69 12.46
C ALA A 209 -8.06 18.70 11.55
N ARG A 210 -8.75 17.71 12.13
CA ARG A 210 -9.57 16.76 11.37
C ARG A 210 -10.65 17.45 10.54
N LYS A 211 -11.39 18.37 11.15
CA LYS A 211 -12.43 19.14 10.45
C LYS A 211 -11.84 19.97 9.31
N ALA A 212 -10.70 20.64 9.57
CA ALA A 212 -10.01 21.46 8.57
C ALA A 212 -9.52 20.63 7.39
N PHE A 213 -8.89 19.47 7.63
CA PHE A 213 -8.47 18.57 6.55
C PHE A 213 -9.67 18.06 5.75
N GLY A 214 -10.77 17.66 6.38
CA GLY A 214 -11.98 17.24 5.66
C GLY A 214 -12.60 18.34 4.82
N ALA A 215 -12.66 19.57 5.35
CA ALA A 215 -13.19 20.73 4.65
C ALA A 215 -12.33 21.17 3.44
N ALA A 216 -11.02 20.89 3.48
CA ALA A 216 -10.09 21.16 2.36
C ALA A 216 -10.24 20.18 1.20
N VAL A 217 -10.94 19.06 1.37
CA VAL A 217 -11.24 18.11 0.28
C VAL A 217 -12.46 18.62 -0.50
N PRO A 218 -12.43 18.71 -1.84
CA PRO A 218 -13.60 19.13 -2.63
C PRO A 218 -14.88 18.35 -2.36
N LEU A 219 -14.80 17.03 -2.10
CA LEU A 219 -15.96 16.24 -1.69
C LEU A 219 -16.40 16.50 -0.23
N GLY A 220 -15.74 17.39 0.51
CA GLY A 220 -16.13 17.86 1.83
C GLY A 220 -16.00 16.84 2.97
N ARG A 221 -15.28 15.75 2.76
CA ARG A 221 -15.11 14.69 3.75
C ARG A 221 -13.81 13.91 3.59
N TYR A 222 -13.46 13.18 4.62
CA TYR A 222 -12.46 12.11 4.51
C TYR A 222 -12.94 11.01 3.55
N GLY A 223 -12.01 10.43 2.82
CA GLY A 223 -12.24 9.14 2.17
C GLY A 223 -12.17 8.01 3.20
N GLU A 224 -12.80 6.88 2.91
CA GLU A 224 -12.71 5.67 3.71
C GLU A 224 -11.69 4.70 3.11
N ALA A 225 -11.14 3.83 3.96
CA ALA A 225 -10.14 2.83 3.54
C ALA A 225 -10.69 1.92 2.41
N GLU A 226 -11.97 1.62 2.44
CA GLU A 226 -12.67 0.83 1.42
C GLU A 226 -12.70 1.50 0.05
N GLU A 227 -12.68 2.84 -0.02
CA GLU A 227 -12.67 3.58 -1.28
C GLU A 227 -11.31 3.44 -1.96
N VAL A 228 -10.21 3.47 -1.18
CA VAL A 228 -8.87 3.17 -1.70
C VAL A 228 -8.74 1.71 -2.11
N ALA A 229 -9.23 0.80 -1.27
CA ALA A 229 -9.23 -0.64 -1.56
C ALA A 229 -9.99 -0.98 -2.84
N ASN A 230 -11.10 -0.28 -3.16
CA ASN A 230 -11.85 -0.48 -4.40
C ASN A 230 -10.96 -0.25 -5.63
N VAL A 231 -10.19 0.84 -5.63
CA VAL A 231 -9.30 1.18 -6.75
C VAL A 231 -8.12 0.20 -6.81
N ALA A 232 -7.52 -0.15 -5.67
CA ALA A 232 -6.43 -1.13 -5.61
C ALA A 232 -6.88 -2.50 -6.12
N VAL A 233 -8.05 -2.98 -5.71
CA VAL A 233 -8.63 -4.27 -6.16
C VAL A 233 -8.96 -4.23 -7.67
N PHE A 234 -9.51 -3.12 -8.18
CA PHE A 234 -9.69 -2.94 -9.63
C PHE A 234 -8.36 -3.07 -10.38
N LEU A 235 -7.32 -2.38 -9.93
CA LEU A 235 -6.01 -2.41 -10.58
C LEU A 235 -5.34 -3.80 -10.51
N LEU A 236 -5.59 -4.57 -9.45
CA LEU A 236 -5.12 -5.95 -9.31
C LEU A 236 -5.88 -6.93 -10.20
N SER A 237 -7.11 -6.60 -10.60
CA SER A 237 -8.00 -7.48 -11.38
C SER A 237 -7.69 -7.46 -12.89
N ASP A 238 -8.27 -8.42 -13.62
CA ASP A 238 -8.20 -8.49 -15.08
C ASP A 238 -9.02 -7.39 -15.77
N ASP A 239 -9.94 -6.70 -15.05
CA ASP A 239 -10.65 -5.52 -15.57
C ASP A 239 -9.69 -4.36 -15.90
N ALA A 240 -8.50 -4.33 -15.26
CA ALA A 240 -7.44 -3.37 -15.54
C ALA A 240 -6.37 -3.92 -16.51
N SER A 241 -6.70 -4.88 -17.37
CA SER A 241 -5.76 -5.60 -18.24
C SER A 241 -4.94 -4.70 -19.17
N TYR A 242 -5.41 -3.51 -19.51
CA TYR A 242 -4.70 -2.53 -20.35
C TYR A 242 -4.22 -1.31 -19.56
N VAL A 243 -4.10 -1.45 -18.21
CA VAL A 243 -3.67 -0.37 -17.31
C VAL A 243 -2.33 -0.75 -16.67
N THR A 244 -1.27 -0.02 -17.03
CA THR A 244 0.06 -0.11 -16.40
C THR A 244 0.72 1.26 -16.35
N GLN A 245 1.70 1.47 -15.47
CA GLN A 245 2.45 2.73 -15.29
C GLN A 245 1.57 3.90 -14.78
N SER A 246 0.34 3.67 -14.40
CA SER A 246 -0.63 4.70 -14.04
C SER A 246 -0.64 4.97 -12.53
N ILE A 247 -0.89 6.22 -12.17
CA ILE A 247 -1.05 6.69 -10.79
C ILE A 247 -2.50 7.14 -10.61
N TYR A 248 -3.25 6.42 -9.81
CA TYR A 248 -4.67 6.70 -9.56
C TYR A 248 -4.84 7.45 -8.25
N THR A 249 -5.24 8.71 -8.32
CA THR A 249 -5.62 9.48 -7.12
C THR A 249 -6.95 8.97 -6.56
N VAL A 250 -7.00 8.84 -5.22
CA VAL A 250 -8.21 8.51 -4.47
C VAL A 250 -8.31 9.52 -3.34
N ASP A 251 -8.66 10.75 -3.67
CA ASP A 251 -8.42 11.94 -2.85
C ASP A 251 -9.59 12.93 -2.78
N GLY A 252 -10.74 12.57 -3.34
CA GLY A 252 -11.90 13.45 -3.38
C GLY A 252 -11.70 14.74 -4.18
N GLY A 253 -10.71 14.77 -5.10
CA GLY A 253 -10.37 15.92 -5.95
C GLY A 253 -9.33 16.87 -5.32
N GLN A 254 -8.70 16.49 -4.22
CA GLN A 254 -7.81 17.37 -3.45
C GLN A 254 -6.57 17.83 -4.22
N ILE A 255 -6.01 17.00 -5.10
CA ILE A 255 -4.67 17.24 -5.68
C ILE A 255 -4.73 17.91 -7.05
N ASN A 256 -5.79 17.76 -7.79
CA ASN A 256 -5.94 18.31 -9.15
C ASN A 256 -6.70 19.65 -9.16
N GLN A 257 -6.50 20.49 -8.14
CA GLN A 257 -7.08 21.84 -8.09
C GLN A 257 -6.15 22.87 -8.72
#